data_f9208881641d2dd9cd073c4e8152c7c7
#
_entry.id   f9208881641d2dd9cd073c4e8152c7c7
#
_cell.length_a   1.000
_cell.length_b   1.000
_cell.length_c   1.000
_cell.angle_alpha   90.00
_cell.angle_beta   90.00
_cell.angle_gamma   90.00
#
_symmetry.space_group_name_H-M   'P 1'
#
loop_
_entity.id
_entity.type
_entity.pdbx_description
1 polymer ?
#
loop_
_entity_poly.entity_id
_entity_poly.type
_entity_poly.pdbx_seq_one_letter_code
_entity_poly.pdbx_strand_id
1 'polypeptide(L)'
;LTGSPKSLVLLVGFKDLPFTQTREDFNNLLNQSGYDHNGSTGSCRDYFIASSDSVFQPQFDVYGPYTVDGNMADYGAESGSDHDKDPYSMIVDACICAAEDGVDFSQYDTNNDGILDNVFVYYAGYNQAEGGPANSIWPHKASLSWKNVKVGGKYLATYACTSEYSGNGG
;
A
#
# COMPACT_ATOMS: atom_id res chain seq x y z
N LEU A 1 2.44 -18.51 8.78
CA LEU A 1 1.50 -17.43 9.14
C LEU A 1 0.20 -18.05 9.61
N THR A 2 -0.32 -17.62 10.74
CA THR A 2 -1.57 -18.11 11.32
C THR A 2 -2.34 -16.98 11.98
N GLY A 3 -3.63 -17.19 12.26
CA GLY A 3 -4.47 -16.23 12.96
C GLY A 3 -5.04 -15.13 12.07
N SER A 4 -5.48 -14.05 12.68
CA SER A 4 -6.16 -12.93 12.01
C SER A 4 -5.41 -11.60 12.22
N PRO A 5 -4.18 -11.47 11.68
CA PRO A 5 -3.42 -10.24 11.84
C PRO A 5 -4.09 -9.10 11.07
N LYS A 6 -3.94 -7.89 11.62
CA LYS A 6 -4.30 -6.67 10.92
C LYS A 6 -3.15 -6.20 10.04
N SER A 7 -3.48 -5.69 8.87
CA SER A 7 -2.53 -5.11 7.92
C SER A 7 -2.95 -3.70 7.57
N LEU A 8 -2.01 -2.76 7.70
CA LEU A 8 -2.22 -1.37 7.33
C LEU A 8 -2.15 -1.21 5.82
N VAL A 9 -3.20 -0.65 5.21
CA VAL A 9 -3.28 -0.36 3.78
C VAL A 9 -3.57 1.11 3.58
N LEU A 10 -2.72 1.80 2.82
CA LEU A 10 -2.84 3.22 2.53
C LEU A 10 -3.08 3.44 1.03
N LEU A 11 -4.07 4.25 0.69
CA LEU A 11 -4.36 4.69 -0.66
C LEU A 11 -3.73 6.07 -0.86
N VAL A 12 -2.96 6.24 -1.94
CA VAL A 12 -2.12 7.44 -2.16
C VAL A 12 -2.35 8.04 -3.53
N GLY A 13 -2.73 9.31 -3.56
CA GLY A 13 -2.68 10.16 -4.74
C GLY A 13 -1.49 11.11 -4.69
N PHE A 14 -1.15 11.68 -5.84
CA PHE A 14 -0.10 12.69 -6.01
C PHE A 14 -0.70 14.05 -6.37
N LYS A 15 0.09 15.12 -6.26
CA LYS A 15 -0.38 16.47 -6.65
C LYS A 15 -0.87 16.55 -8.10
N ASP A 16 -0.20 15.84 -9.00
CA ASP A 16 -0.51 15.80 -10.44
C ASP A 16 -1.37 14.61 -10.86
N LEU A 17 -1.58 13.64 -9.97
CA LEU A 17 -2.35 12.43 -10.26
C LEU A 17 -3.17 12.01 -9.02
N PRO A 18 -4.45 12.39 -8.93
CA PRO A 18 -5.29 12.01 -7.82
C PRO A 18 -5.63 10.51 -7.87
N PHE A 19 -5.80 9.91 -6.70
CA PHE A 19 -6.39 8.58 -6.57
C PHE A 19 -7.88 8.67 -6.91
N THR A 20 -8.41 7.78 -7.75
CA THR A 20 -9.74 7.90 -8.33
C THR A 20 -10.76 6.92 -7.76
N GLN A 21 -10.31 5.74 -7.29
CA GLN A 21 -11.17 4.78 -6.63
C GLN A 21 -11.47 5.19 -5.19
N THR A 22 -12.55 4.67 -4.63
CA THR A 22 -12.91 4.98 -3.25
C THR A 22 -12.23 4.03 -2.26
N ARG A 23 -12.14 4.47 -1.01
CA ARG A 23 -11.74 3.62 0.11
C ARG A 23 -12.62 2.37 0.22
N GLU A 24 -13.93 2.50 -0.04
CA GLU A 24 -14.88 1.40 0.02
C GLU A 24 -14.60 0.36 -1.08
N ASP A 25 -14.27 0.78 -2.30
CA ASP A 25 -13.93 -0.13 -3.40
C ASP A 25 -12.72 -1.01 -3.01
N PHE A 26 -11.68 -0.40 -2.44
CA PHE A 26 -10.50 -1.13 -1.98
C PHE A 26 -10.76 -1.99 -0.74
N ASN A 27 -11.59 -1.52 0.18
CA ASN A 27 -12.00 -2.34 1.31
C ASN A 27 -12.76 -3.59 0.85
N ASN A 28 -13.64 -3.46 -0.13
CA ASN A 28 -14.38 -4.58 -0.70
C ASN A 28 -13.46 -5.55 -1.44
N LEU A 29 -12.56 -5.04 -2.30
CA LEU A 29 -11.53 -5.83 -2.99
C LEU A 29 -10.68 -6.67 -2.03
N LEU A 30 -10.31 -6.09 -0.89
CA LEU A 30 -9.40 -6.72 0.06
C LEU A 30 -10.09 -7.64 1.08
N ASN A 31 -11.32 -7.29 1.52
CA ASN A 31 -11.95 -7.94 2.68
C ASN A 31 -13.31 -8.58 2.42
N GLN A 32 -14.07 -8.15 1.39
CA GLN A 32 -15.45 -8.59 1.20
C GLN A 32 -15.50 -10.08 0.86
N SER A 33 -16.20 -10.86 1.67
CA SER A 33 -16.41 -12.26 1.38
C SER A 33 -17.23 -12.45 0.10
N GLY A 34 -16.74 -13.31 -0.81
CA GLY A 34 -17.39 -13.56 -2.09
C GLY A 34 -17.33 -12.38 -3.06
N TYR A 35 -16.33 -11.49 -2.96
CA TYR A 35 -16.14 -10.37 -3.89
C TYR A 35 -16.07 -10.90 -5.34
N ASP A 36 -16.92 -10.35 -6.22
CA ASP A 36 -17.10 -10.84 -7.60
C ASP A 36 -17.01 -9.75 -8.68
N HIS A 37 -16.60 -8.53 -8.29
CA HIS A 37 -16.48 -7.41 -9.23
C HIS A 37 -15.39 -7.65 -10.27
N ASN A 38 -15.65 -7.27 -11.53
CA ASN A 38 -14.72 -7.44 -12.67
C ASN A 38 -14.22 -8.88 -12.89
N GLY A 39 -15.05 -9.89 -12.58
CA GLY A 39 -14.71 -11.29 -12.78
C GLY A 39 -13.82 -11.89 -11.69
N SER A 40 -13.67 -11.21 -10.58
CA SER A 40 -12.98 -11.73 -9.38
C SER A 40 -13.76 -12.93 -8.81
N THR A 41 -13.05 -13.86 -8.21
CA THR A 41 -13.61 -15.09 -7.59
C THR A 41 -13.44 -15.08 -6.07
N GLY A 42 -13.40 -13.91 -5.46
CA GLY A 42 -13.20 -13.65 -4.05
C GLY A 42 -12.31 -12.44 -3.81
N SER A 43 -12.27 -11.95 -2.57
CA SER A 43 -11.36 -10.89 -2.12
C SER A 43 -9.95 -11.43 -1.85
N CYS A 44 -8.99 -10.52 -1.60
CA CYS A 44 -7.67 -10.93 -1.12
C CYS A 44 -7.76 -11.77 0.16
N ARG A 45 -8.64 -11.41 1.08
CA ARG A 45 -8.88 -12.16 2.31
C ARG A 45 -9.43 -13.56 2.02
N ASP A 46 -10.39 -13.71 1.11
CA ASP A 46 -10.93 -15.01 0.71
C ASP A 46 -9.83 -15.93 0.15
N TYR A 47 -8.92 -15.37 -0.67
CA TYR A 47 -7.77 -16.11 -1.19
C TYR A 47 -6.88 -16.65 -0.08
N PHE A 48 -6.55 -15.84 0.92
CA PHE A 48 -5.72 -16.29 2.04
C PHE A 48 -6.41 -17.32 2.92
N ILE A 49 -7.71 -17.16 3.16
CA ILE A 49 -8.52 -18.14 3.91
C ILE A 49 -8.53 -19.49 3.18
N ALA A 50 -8.82 -19.49 1.87
CA ALA A 50 -8.87 -20.69 1.06
C ALA A 50 -7.52 -21.38 0.93
N SER A 51 -6.44 -20.62 0.66
CA SER A 51 -5.09 -21.17 0.45
C SER A 51 -4.41 -21.65 1.72
N SER A 52 -4.94 -21.31 2.90
CA SER A 52 -4.37 -21.69 4.19
C SER A 52 -5.26 -22.67 4.98
N ASP A 53 -6.28 -23.27 4.38
CA ASP A 53 -7.30 -24.06 5.08
C ASP A 53 -7.89 -23.32 6.30
N SER A 54 -8.16 -22.02 6.14
CA SER A 54 -8.69 -21.13 7.18
C SER A 54 -7.78 -20.88 8.38
N VAL A 55 -6.52 -21.27 8.32
CA VAL A 55 -5.55 -21.04 9.41
C VAL A 55 -5.06 -19.59 9.44
N PHE A 56 -5.03 -18.92 8.28
CA PHE A 56 -4.62 -17.53 8.14
C PHE A 56 -5.76 -16.69 7.55
N GLN A 57 -6.27 -15.75 8.32
CA GLN A 57 -7.43 -14.91 7.99
C GLN A 57 -7.08 -13.43 8.18
N PRO A 58 -6.24 -12.83 7.32
CA PRO A 58 -5.83 -11.44 7.49
C PRO A 58 -7.02 -10.49 7.41
N GLN A 59 -6.90 -9.35 8.09
CA GLN A 59 -7.79 -8.21 7.97
C GLN A 59 -6.99 -7.04 7.41
N PHE A 60 -7.51 -6.42 6.36
CA PHE A 60 -6.88 -5.26 5.72
C PHE A 60 -7.61 -3.99 6.12
N ASP A 61 -6.98 -3.16 6.94
CA ASP A 61 -7.55 -1.87 7.36
C ASP A 61 -7.13 -0.79 6.37
N VAL A 62 -8.07 -0.31 5.55
CA VAL A 62 -7.82 0.62 4.44
C VAL A 62 -8.06 2.05 4.88
N TYR A 63 -7.10 2.95 4.60
CA TYR A 63 -7.17 4.38 4.90
C TYR A 63 -6.82 5.24 3.69
N GLY A 64 -7.27 6.48 3.72
CA GLY A 64 -7.13 7.42 2.61
C GLY A 64 -8.36 7.44 1.70
N PRO A 65 -8.25 7.86 0.41
CA PRO A 65 -6.99 8.27 -0.26
C PRO A 65 -6.37 9.53 0.34
N TYR A 66 -5.07 9.51 0.54
CA TYR A 66 -4.27 10.68 0.95
C TYR A 66 -3.57 11.27 -0.27
N THR A 67 -3.38 12.59 -0.31
CA THR A 67 -2.57 13.24 -1.33
C THR A 67 -1.22 13.60 -0.72
N VAL A 68 -0.15 12.97 -1.20
CA VAL A 68 1.22 13.28 -0.76
C VAL A 68 1.75 14.56 -1.42
N ASP A 69 2.80 15.15 -0.84
CA ASP A 69 3.28 16.48 -1.25
C ASP A 69 4.07 16.53 -2.57
N GLY A 70 4.39 15.39 -3.18
CA GLY A 70 5.08 15.31 -4.46
C GLY A 70 4.17 15.01 -5.64
N ASN A 71 4.70 15.21 -6.84
CA ASN A 71 4.16 14.68 -8.07
C ASN A 71 4.57 13.21 -8.24
N MET A 72 3.89 12.43 -9.07
CA MET A 72 4.27 11.05 -9.35
C MET A 72 5.75 10.92 -9.74
N ALA A 73 6.25 11.81 -10.62
CA ALA A 73 7.62 11.81 -11.11
C ALA A 73 8.69 12.15 -10.03
N ASP A 74 8.29 12.70 -8.90
CA ASP A 74 9.23 12.97 -7.80
C ASP A 74 9.61 11.69 -7.05
N TYR A 75 8.72 10.70 -7.06
CA TYR A 75 8.90 9.41 -6.40
C TYR A 75 9.26 8.29 -7.40
N GLY A 76 8.60 8.26 -8.56
CA GLY A 76 8.78 7.26 -9.61
C GLY A 76 9.95 7.60 -10.50
N ALA A 77 9.75 8.23 -11.60
CA ALA A 77 10.69 8.57 -12.67
C ALA A 77 12.15 8.10 -12.48
N GLU A 78 12.69 7.38 -13.44
CA GLU A 78 14.02 6.77 -13.35
C GLU A 78 15.14 7.77 -13.03
N SER A 79 16.04 7.39 -12.14
CA SER A 79 17.23 8.17 -11.74
C SER A 79 18.51 7.75 -12.47
N GLY A 80 18.40 7.24 -13.71
CA GLY A 80 19.54 6.87 -14.57
C GLY A 80 20.20 5.52 -14.25
N SER A 81 19.62 4.70 -13.37
CA SER A 81 20.13 3.39 -12.96
C SER A 81 19.05 2.30 -12.90
N ASP A 82 18.00 2.40 -13.70
CA ASP A 82 16.85 1.49 -13.72
C ASP A 82 16.11 1.37 -12.37
N HIS A 83 16.10 2.44 -11.59
CA HIS A 83 15.41 2.50 -10.29
C HIS A 83 14.57 3.76 -10.17
N ASP A 84 13.44 3.63 -9.49
CA ASP A 84 12.60 4.76 -9.10
C ASP A 84 13.41 5.78 -8.29
N LYS A 85 13.08 7.06 -8.46
CA LYS A 85 13.83 8.17 -7.90
C LYS A 85 13.84 8.19 -6.37
N ASP A 86 12.67 8.13 -5.74
CA ASP A 86 12.52 8.07 -4.27
C ASP A 86 11.17 7.49 -3.83
N PRO A 87 10.88 6.23 -4.12
CA PRO A 87 9.63 5.61 -3.71
C PRO A 87 9.50 5.49 -2.19
N TYR A 88 10.64 5.54 -1.48
CA TYR A 88 10.66 5.47 -0.02
C TYR A 88 9.99 6.68 0.63
N SER A 89 10.20 7.88 0.08
CA SER A 89 9.58 9.10 0.60
C SER A 89 8.07 9.07 0.42
N MET A 90 7.54 8.50 -0.66
CA MET A 90 6.08 8.29 -0.81
C MET A 90 5.51 7.47 0.36
N ILE A 91 6.19 6.40 0.77
CA ILE A 91 5.73 5.55 1.89
C ILE A 91 5.74 6.33 3.20
N VAL A 92 6.80 7.11 3.45
CA VAL A 92 6.91 7.95 4.65
C VAL A 92 5.81 9.01 4.67
N ASP A 93 5.61 9.72 3.56
CA ASP A 93 4.61 10.78 3.44
C ASP A 93 3.18 10.21 3.63
N ALA A 94 2.89 9.05 3.05
CA ALA A 94 1.64 8.35 3.26
C ALA A 94 1.39 7.97 4.73
N CYS A 95 2.41 7.48 5.42
CA CYS A 95 2.33 7.17 6.85
C CYS A 95 2.15 8.44 7.69
N ILE A 96 2.78 9.56 7.33
CA ILE A 96 2.58 10.85 8.02
C ILE A 96 1.13 11.29 7.86
N CYS A 97 0.57 11.29 6.65
CA CYS A 97 -0.84 11.62 6.41
C CYS A 97 -1.77 10.74 7.24
N ALA A 98 -1.51 9.43 7.31
CA ALA A 98 -2.32 8.50 8.11
C ALA A 98 -2.23 8.80 9.62
N ALA A 99 -1.04 9.15 10.12
CA ALA A 99 -0.86 9.52 11.53
C ALA A 99 -1.58 10.84 11.86
N GLU A 100 -1.55 11.82 10.98
CA GLU A 100 -2.27 13.10 11.10
C GLU A 100 -3.80 12.90 11.07
N ASP A 101 -4.28 11.90 10.30
CA ASP A 101 -5.69 11.48 10.27
C ASP A 101 -6.11 10.65 11.51
N GLY A 102 -5.19 10.40 12.43
CA GLY A 102 -5.45 9.73 13.70
C GLY A 102 -5.41 8.20 13.64
N VAL A 103 -4.79 7.61 12.62
CA VAL A 103 -4.60 6.16 12.54
C VAL A 103 -3.70 5.67 13.68
N ASP A 104 -4.18 4.70 14.44
CA ASP A 104 -3.44 4.10 15.55
C ASP A 104 -2.48 3.01 15.05
N PHE A 105 -1.22 3.38 14.86
CA PHE A 105 -0.17 2.49 14.38
C PHE A 105 0.16 1.34 15.35
N SER A 106 -0.22 1.44 16.63
CA SER A 106 0.03 0.39 17.62
C SER A 106 -0.71 -0.91 17.28
N GLN A 107 -1.81 -0.83 16.52
CA GLN A 107 -2.59 -2.00 16.09
C GLN A 107 -1.87 -2.86 15.03
N TYR A 108 -0.80 -2.35 14.41
CA TYR A 108 -0.03 -3.00 13.34
C TYR A 108 1.40 -3.35 13.77
N ASP A 109 1.64 -3.38 15.07
CA ASP A 109 2.86 -3.87 15.73
C ASP A 109 2.45 -5.02 16.64
N THR A 110 2.29 -6.21 16.05
CA THR A 110 1.65 -7.35 16.71
C THR A 110 2.51 -7.99 17.80
N ASN A 111 3.83 -7.84 17.70
CA ASN A 111 4.79 -8.36 18.68
C ASN A 111 5.23 -7.30 19.71
N ASN A 112 4.75 -6.05 19.55
CA ASN A 112 5.03 -4.91 20.42
C ASN A 112 6.53 -4.60 20.55
N ASP A 113 7.28 -4.72 19.45
CA ASP A 113 8.71 -4.39 19.39
C ASP A 113 9.01 -2.94 19.01
N GLY A 114 7.97 -2.14 18.78
CA GLY A 114 8.06 -0.73 18.39
C GLY A 114 8.25 -0.52 16.89
N ILE A 115 8.17 -1.57 16.09
CA ILE A 115 8.31 -1.55 14.64
C ILE A 115 6.96 -1.89 14.00
N LEU A 116 6.58 -1.15 12.98
CA LEU A 116 5.41 -1.47 12.17
C LEU A 116 5.69 -2.76 11.39
N ASP A 117 4.84 -3.78 11.55
CA ASP A 117 5.03 -5.11 10.94
C ASP A 117 5.17 -5.02 9.42
N ASN A 118 4.26 -4.30 8.78
CA ASN A 118 4.36 -3.92 7.38
C ASN A 118 3.30 -2.86 7.02
N VAL A 119 3.51 -2.15 5.91
CA VAL A 119 2.51 -1.28 5.30
C VAL A 119 2.37 -1.61 3.81
N PHE A 120 1.13 -1.64 3.35
CA PHE A 120 0.80 -1.76 1.93
C PHE A 120 0.34 -0.42 1.40
N VAL A 121 0.91 0.03 0.29
CA VAL A 121 0.51 1.27 -0.38
C VAL A 121 0.01 0.97 -1.78
N TYR A 122 -1.23 1.40 -2.06
CA TYR A 122 -1.74 1.50 -3.42
C TYR A 122 -1.61 2.96 -3.85
N TYR A 123 -0.82 3.22 -4.89
CA TYR A 123 -0.63 4.55 -5.44
C TYR A 123 -1.45 4.78 -6.71
N ALA A 124 -1.85 6.02 -6.97
CA ALA A 124 -2.71 6.42 -8.08
C ALA A 124 -2.16 6.01 -9.45
N GLY A 125 -3.06 5.68 -10.35
CA GLY A 125 -2.78 5.40 -11.75
C GLY A 125 -2.24 3.99 -12.01
N TYR A 126 -1.40 3.89 -13.05
CA TYR A 126 -0.82 2.63 -13.56
C TYR A 126 0.65 2.50 -13.17
N ASN A 127 1.17 1.28 -13.18
CA ASN A 127 2.56 1.01 -12.82
C ASN A 127 3.45 0.78 -14.06
N GLN A 128 4.72 1.05 -13.89
CA GLN A 128 5.71 0.91 -14.95
C GLN A 128 5.96 -0.56 -15.37
N ALA A 129 5.82 -1.50 -14.43
CA ALA A 129 6.07 -2.93 -14.69
C ALA A 129 5.09 -3.54 -15.70
N GLU A 130 3.88 -3.00 -15.78
CA GLU A 130 2.84 -3.42 -16.72
C GLU A 130 2.76 -2.54 -17.97
N GLY A 131 3.77 -1.69 -18.19
CA GLY A 131 3.87 -0.81 -19.36
C GLY A 131 3.16 0.53 -19.21
N GLY A 132 2.85 0.93 -18.00
CA GLY A 132 2.34 2.27 -17.68
C GLY A 132 3.37 3.37 -17.89
N PRO A 133 3.05 4.64 -17.55
CA PRO A 133 3.94 5.78 -17.78
C PRO A 133 5.34 5.59 -17.18
N ALA A 134 6.38 6.03 -17.91
CA ALA A 134 7.78 5.90 -17.48
C ALA A 134 8.12 6.71 -16.20
N ASN A 135 7.26 7.64 -15.80
CA ASN A 135 7.40 8.39 -14.55
C ASN A 135 6.63 7.78 -13.38
N SER A 136 5.93 6.65 -13.59
CA SER A 136 5.26 5.93 -12.52
C SER A 136 6.23 5.06 -11.73
N ILE A 137 5.76 4.56 -10.60
CA ILE A 137 6.55 3.74 -9.67
C ILE A 137 6.50 2.28 -10.12
N TRP A 138 7.60 1.57 -9.97
CA TRP A 138 7.65 0.11 -10.13
C TRP A 138 7.06 -0.58 -8.89
N PRO A 139 6.10 -1.53 -9.04
CA PRO A 139 5.59 -2.30 -7.89
C PRO A 139 6.70 -3.11 -7.24
N HIS A 140 6.87 -2.95 -5.92
CA HIS A 140 7.94 -3.64 -5.22
C HIS A 140 7.66 -3.81 -3.74
N LYS A 141 8.48 -4.66 -3.11
CA LYS A 141 8.60 -4.80 -1.65
C LYS A 141 10.01 -4.43 -1.24
N ALA A 142 10.15 -3.63 -0.19
CA ALA A 142 11.45 -3.24 0.34
C ALA A 142 11.40 -2.96 1.84
N SER A 143 12.53 -2.50 2.39
CA SER A 143 12.64 -2.09 3.79
C SER A 143 13.07 -0.64 3.91
N LEU A 144 12.48 0.06 4.88
CA LEU A 144 12.82 1.41 5.31
C LEU A 144 13.69 1.44 6.57
N SER A 145 14.06 0.29 7.12
CA SER A 145 14.78 0.20 8.41
C SER A 145 16.06 1.04 8.44
N TRP A 146 16.75 1.15 7.30
CA TRP A 146 17.97 1.94 7.16
C TRP A 146 17.75 3.46 7.25
N LYS A 147 16.53 3.94 6.99
CA LYS A 147 16.15 5.37 7.14
C LYS A 147 15.92 5.73 8.61
N ASN A 148 15.67 4.77 9.48
CA ASN A 148 15.38 4.96 10.90
C ASN A 148 14.26 6.00 11.16
N VAL A 149 13.20 5.94 10.37
CA VAL A 149 12.07 6.88 10.44
C VAL A 149 11.00 6.37 11.39
N LYS A 150 10.50 7.25 12.25
CA LYS A 150 9.42 6.97 13.20
C LYS A 150 8.20 7.82 12.89
N VAL A 151 7.05 7.17 12.67
CA VAL A 151 5.76 7.82 12.42
C VAL A 151 4.70 7.14 13.28
N GLY A 152 3.76 7.92 13.85
CA GLY A 152 2.70 7.38 14.70
C GLY A 152 3.21 6.59 15.92
N GLY A 153 4.43 6.91 16.39
CA GLY A 153 5.05 6.22 17.52
C GLY A 153 5.76 4.89 17.19
N LYS A 154 5.78 4.46 15.91
CA LYS A 154 6.40 3.20 15.45
C LYS A 154 7.48 3.46 14.39
N TYR A 155 8.53 2.65 14.39
CA TYR A 155 9.52 2.67 13.31
C TYR A 155 8.98 2.00 12.06
N LEU A 156 9.20 2.64 10.90
CA LEU A 156 8.85 2.06 9.61
C LEU A 156 9.93 1.07 9.18
N ALA A 157 9.52 -0.11 8.76
CA ALA A 157 10.43 -1.16 8.30
C ALA A 157 9.98 -1.73 6.96
N THR A 158 9.20 -2.78 6.95
CA THR A 158 8.78 -3.45 5.71
C THR A 158 7.58 -2.76 5.09
N TYR A 159 7.64 -2.56 3.77
CA TYR A 159 6.50 -2.12 2.98
C TYR A 159 6.41 -2.88 1.65
N ALA A 160 5.24 -2.83 1.05
CA ALA A 160 5.01 -3.18 -0.35
C ALA A 160 4.13 -2.11 -1.01
N CYS A 161 4.34 -1.84 -2.28
CA CYS A 161 3.50 -0.92 -3.02
C CYS A 161 3.15 -1.46 -4.41
N THR A 162 1.97 -1.06 -4.89
CA THR A 162 1.51 -1.31 -6.25
C THR A 162 0.54 -0.21 -6.69
N SER A 163 0.20 -0.19 -7.97
CA SER A 163 -0.70 0.80 -8.55
C SER A 163 -2.17 0.55 -8.23
N GLU A 164 -2.95 1.62 -8.33
CA GLU A 164 -4.42 1.62 -8.28
C GLU A 164 -5.02 0.74 -9.38
N TYR A 165 -4.47 0.83 -10.60
CA TYR A 165 -4.91 0.09 -11.77
C TYR A 165 -3.86 -0.90 -12.25
N SER A 166 -4.32 -2.04 -12.78
CA SER A 166 -3.49 -2.99 -13.54
C SER A 166 -3.48 -2.60 -15.02
N GLY A 167 -2.44 -3.04 -15.76
CA GLY A 167 -2.28 -2.74 -17.17
C GLY A 167 -1.51 -1.44 -17.42
N ASN A 168 -1.64 -0.91 -18.64
CA ASN A 168 -0.84 0.22 -19.12
C ASN A 168 -1.60 1.53 -19.37
N GLY A 169 -2.91 1.54 -19.17
CA GLY A 169 -3.74 2.73 -19.34
C GLY A 169 -4.11 3.07 -20.80
N GLY A 170 -3.81 2.20 -21.73
CA GLY A 170 -4.11 2.38 -23.16
C GLY A 170 -5.11 1.39 -23.71
#